data_e440d8c21b87d373a69f4a3c3ff8ea22
#
_entry.id   e440d8c21b87d373a69f4a3c3ff8ea22
#
_cell.length_a   1.000
_cell.length_b   1.000
_cell.length_c   1.000
_cell.angle_alpha   90.00
_cell.angle_beta   90.00
_cell.angle_gamma   90.00
#
_symmetry.space_group_name_H-M   'P 1'
#
loop_
_entity.id
_entity.type
_entity.pdbx_description
1 polymer ?
#
loop_
_entity_poly.entity_id
_entity_poly.type
_entity_poly.pdbx_seq_one_letter_code
_entity_poly.pdbx_strand_id
1 'polypeptide(L)'
;MDLNPKFQITWRVPDGGQRTTYVSDQVPTFGADCRDLDVTVEHDGDVWRVWVDPEYDLTIESATATVSLDLQHADALFLNGYNSWTDSWERSPRANMHGLWGTPRSIVGRWVLDASGDYRFARQDPRFGHQHGEGYGYLRFGQAVSLFGECRPDTGLTVIYEDFSENTVSLQKEGPNRPLAAGERVEILTLALVEGTLHSAFARYVELMGIRRRSAFPLVGFTSWYRHYGDIDAATLKRDLVGVSDVLLAQPLEGVLPVFQVDDGYAKVGDWTQPDPNRFPAGMGAVADDIRSAGLVPGLWMAPFVCEKESRTFAEHQDWLLRDSSGRPVMSGSHWSGGYALDTQNPDVREHVSASLDTAARIWGFKLLKLDFLYAAAMLPHAGKNRGELMADALDLLRSSVPEGTLFDFCGVPVVSAFGRCEYCRVGCDVGLDWNDTLHMRITGRERVSTKNSLHNTKGRAHLNGVTFLNDPDVFFLRNDVKLSASQRALLLETDCTHASMLMTSDDMRSWDE
;
A
#
# COMPACT_ATOMS: atom_id res chain seq x y z
N MET A 1 -20.21 22.12 11.21
CA MET A 1 -19.75 22.85 10.00
C MET A 1 -20.72 22.58 8.88
N ASP A 2 -21.10 23.61 8.14
CA ASP A 2 -21.91 23.39 6.93
C ASP A 2 -20.95 22.95 5.82
N LEU A 3 -20.70 21.64 5.75
CA LEU A 3 -19.74 21.04 4.83
C LEU A 3 -20.44 20.83 3.49
N ASN A 4 -20.43 21.86 2.64
CA ASN A 4 -20.94 21.76 1.27
C ASN A 4 -19.78 21.57 0.30
N PRO A 5 -19.45 20.34 -0.10
CA PRO A 5 -18.39 20.08 -1.05
C PRO A 5 -18.73 20.67 -2.42
N LYS A 6 -17.70 21.19 -3.10
CA LYS A 6 -17.78 21.62 -4.51
C LYS A 6 -17.20 20.52 -5.36
N PHE A 7 -17.85 20.17 -6.44
CA PHE A 7 -17.41 19.12 -7.35
C PHE A 7 -16.96 19.70 -8.68
N GLN A 8 -15.90 19.10 -9.22
CA GLN A 8 -15.37 19.43 -10.55
C GLN A 8 -15.16 18.11 -11.30
N ILE A 9 -15.72 17.98 -12.48
CA ILE A 9 -15.53 16.83 -13.35
C ILE A 9 -14.75 17.29 -14.58
N THR A 10 -13.60 16.66 -14.83
CA THR A 10 -12.79 16.92 -16.04
C THR A 10 -12.98 15.74 -17.00
N TRP A 11 -13.31 16.04 -18.23
CA TRP A 11 -13.64 15.06 -19.25
C TRP A 11 -13.20 15.49 -20.64
N ARG A 12 -13.16 14.54 -21.57
CA ARG A 12 -12.69 14.75 -22.94
C ARG A 12 -13.70 14.22 -23.94
N VAL A 13 -13.95 15.01 -24.96
CA VAL A 13 -14.76 14.63 -26.12
C VAL A 13 -13.94 13.81 -27.14
N PRO A 14 -14.58 13.04 -28.05
CA PRO A 14 -13.87 12.23 -29.04
C PRO A 14 -12.94 13.02 -29.96
N ASP A 15 -13.20 14.31 -30.21
CA ASP A 15 -12.35 15.21 -31.00
C ASP A 15 -11.06 15.66 -30.25
N GLY A 16 -10.88 15.21 -29.00
CA GLY A 16 -9.70 15.50 -28.17
C GLY A 16 -9.81 16.76 -27.31
N GLY A 17 -10.90 17.51 -27.38
CA GLY A 17 -11.13 18.70 -26.54
C GLY A 17 -11.36 18.33 -25.08
N GLN A 18 -10.57 18.93 -24.14
CA GLN A 18 -10.80 18.80 -22.70
C GLN A 18 -11.83 19.81 -22.23
N ARG A 19 -12.77 19.37 -21.40
CA ARG A 19 -13.82 20.21 -20.81
C ARG A 19 -13.89 20.00 -19.30
N THR A 20 -14.54 20.94 -18.60
CA THR A 20 -14.71 20.90 -17.14
C THR A 20 -16.12 21.34 -16.77
N THR A 21 -16.77 20.53 -15.94
CA THR A 21 -18.08 20.82 -15.36
C THR A 21 -17.92 21.04 -13.86
N TYR A 22 -18.53 22.10 -13.32
CA TYR A 22 -18.56 22.42 -11.90
C TYR A 22 -19.97 22.23 -11.34
N VAL A 23 -20.05 21.64 -10.14
CA VAL A 23 -21.31 21.50 -9.40
C VAL A 23 -21.08 22.01 -7.98
N SER A 24 -21.92 22.98 -7.56
CA SER A 24 -21.96 23.50 -6.20
C SER A 24 -23.41 23.65 -5.75
N ASP A 25 -23.65 23.47 -4.45
CA ASP A 25 -24.97 23.64 -3.83
C ASP A 25 -26.11 22.82 -4.48
N GLN A 26 -25.80 21.61 -4.95
CA GLN A 26 -26.74 20.68 -5.64
C GLN A 26 -27.33 21.24 -6.94
N VAL A 27 -26.85 22.39 -7.40
CA VAL A 27 -27.26 22.96 -8.69
C VAL A 27 -26.06 22.94 -9.63
N PRO A 28 -26.14 22.27 -10.79
CA PRO A 28 -25.10 22.34 -11.80
C PRO A 28 -24.91 23.79 -12.23
N THR A 29 -23.77 24.38 -11.92
CA THR A 29 -23.39 25.68 -12.49
C THR A 29 -22.69 25.42 -13.81
N PHE A 30 -23.45 25.59 -14.90
CA PHE A 30 -22.95 25.36 -16.25
C PHE A 30 -22.00 26.49 -16.67
N GLY A 31 -20.74 26.14 -16.98
CA GLY A 31 -20.00 26.90 -18.00
C GLY A 31 -20.73 26.72 -19.33
N ALA A 32 -20.58 27.66 -20.27
CA ALA A 32 -21.40 27.78 -21.49
C ALA A 32 -21.44 26.56 -22.44
N ASP A 33 -20.71 25.47 -22.13
CA ASP A 33 -20.53 24.25 -22.97
C ASP A 33 -20.97 22.94 -22.32
N CYS A 34 -21.73 22.94 -21.21
CA CYS A 34 -21.99 21.73 -20.41
C CYS A 34 -23.32 21.04 -20.71
N ARG A 35 -23.82 21.11 -21.94
CA ARG A 35 -25.02 20.33 -22.34
C ARG A 35 -24.74 18.87 -22.58
N ASP A 36 -23.49 18.46 -22.55
CA ASP A 36 -23.03 17.17 -23.02
C ASP A 36 -22.85 16.13 -21.90
N LEU A 37 -22.93 16.57 -20.62
CA LEU A 37 -22.74 15.72 -19.45
C LEU A 37 -23.71 16.14 -18.33
N ASP A 38 -24.69 15.30 -18.06
CA ASP A 38 -25.53 15.46 -16.88
C ASP A 38 -24.79 14.98 -15.64
N VAL A 39 -24.77 15.80 -14.59
CA VAL A 39 -24.15 15.49 -13.31
C VAL A 39 -25.20 15.54 -12.21
N THR A 40 -25.35 14.43 -11.50
CA THR A 40 -26.23 14.32 -10.33
C THR A 40 -25.39 14.16 -9.07
N VAL A 41 -25.67 14.93 -8.02
CA VAL A 41 -25.09 14.78 -6.70
C VAL A 41 -26.18 14.34 -5.73
N GLU A 42 -25.96 13.19 -5.11
CA GLU A 42 -26.82 12.63 -4.07
C GLU A 42 -26.11 12.78 -2.72
N HIS A 43 -26.82 13.27 -1.70
CA HIS A 43 -26.30 13.39 -0.34
C HIS A 43 -27.17 12.62 0.63
N ASP A 44 -26.57 11.71 1.38
CA ASP A 44 -27.22 10.90 2.40
C ASP A 44 -26.32 10.79 3.65
N GLY A 45 -26.68 11.52 4.70
CA GLY A 45 -25.93 11.56 5.97
C GLY A 45 -24.49 12.03 5.78
N ASP A 46 -23.52 11.12 5.97
CA ASP A 46 -22.10 11.40 5.89
C ASP A 46 -21.52 11.26 4.46
N VAL A 47 -22.36 10.97 3.45
CA VAL A 47 -21.89 10.55 2.11
C VAL A 47 -22.46 11.41 1.00
N TRP A 48 -21.62 11.82 0.07
CA TRP A 48 -21.97 12.45 -1.22
C TRP A 48 -21.58 11.50 -2.35
N ARG A 49 -22.53 11.20 -3.26
CA ARG A 49 -22.30 10.41 -4.47
C ARG A 49 -22.44 11.28 -5.69
N VAL A 50 -21.48 11.23 -6.57
CA VAL A 50 -21.47 11.99 -7.83
C VAL A 50 -21.62 11.02 -8.98
N TRP A 51 -22.72 11.19 -9.71
CA TRP A 51 -23.06 10.42 -10.89
C TRP A 51 -22.92 11.28 -12.13
N VAL A 52 -22.49 10.67 -13.22
CA VAL A 52 -22.47 11.28 -14.55
C VAL A 52 -23.30 10.45 -15.50
N ASP A 53 -23.97 11.15 -16.43
CA ASP A 53 -24.77 10.58 -17.52
C ASP A 53 -24.41 11.34 -18.80
N PRO A 54 -23.55 10.80 -19.69
CA PRO A 54 -23.11 11.49 -20.88
C PRO A 54 -24.18 11.45 -21.98
N GLU A 55 -24.40 12.56 -22.70
CA GLU A 55 -25.30 12.63 -23.86
C GLU A 55 -24.69 11.96 -25.12
N TYR A 56 -23.38 11.83 -25.20
CA TYR A 56 -22.63 11.12 -26.25
C TYR A 56 -21.36 10.50 -25.68
N ASP A 57 -20.68 9.66 -26.44
CA ASP A 57 -19.47 8.99 -26.00
C ASP A 57 -18.39 10.01 -25.59
N LEU A 58 -17.88 9.87 -24.36
CA LEU A 58 -16.83 10.72 -23.83
C LEU A 58 -15.98 9.98 -22.80
N THR A 59 -14.85 10.54 -22.42
CA THR A 59 -13.96 9.98 -21.40
C THR A 59 -13.89 10.92 -20.21
N ILE A 60 -14.23 10.41 -19.01
CA ILE A 60 -13.98 11.13 -17.75
C ILE A 60 -12.51 10.94 -17.38
N GLU A 61 -11.78 12.06 -17.24
CA GLU A 61 -10.37 12.06 -16.82
C GLU A 61 -10.23 12.03 -15.29
N SER A 62 -11.04 12.84 -14.59
CA SER A 62 -11.05 12.90 -13.14
C SER A 62 -12.34 13.51 -12.59
N ALA A 63 -12.66 13.14 -11.34
CA ALA A 63 -13.64 13.84 -10.51
C ALA A 63 -12.95 14.36 -9.26
N THR A 64 -13.19 15.63 -8.92
CA THR A 64 -12.59 16.29 -7.75
C THR A 64 -13.68 16.82 -6.84
N ALA A 65 -13.60 16.47 -5.56
CA ALA A 65 -14.38 17.10 -4.49
C ALA A 65 -13.47 18.06 -3.73
N THR A 66 -13.88 19.32 -3.57
CA THR A 66 -13.17 20.31 -2.75
C THR A 66 -14.04 20.69 -1.55
N VAL A 67 -13.49 20.54 -0.36
CA VAL A 67 -14.15 20.79 0.93
C VAL A 67 -13.43 21.92 1.64
N SER A 68 -14.17 22.91 2.12
CA SER A 68 -13.64 23.95 3.00
C SER A 68 -13.59 23.41 4.42
N LEU A 69 -12.39 23.36 4.99
CA LEU A 69 -12.12 22.80 6.33
C LEU A 69 -11.34 23.81 7.18
N ASP A 70 -11.50 23.77 8.48
CA ASP A 70 -10.81 24.71 9.38
C ASP A 70 -9.35 24.29 9.63
N LEU A 71 -8.52 24.39 8.59
CA LEU A 71 -7.09 24.08 8.65
C LEU A 71 -6.32 25.02 9.61
N GLN A 72 -6.81 26.25 9.80
CA GLN A 72 -6.11 27.26 10.60
C GLN A 72 -6.14 26.98 12.10
N HIS A 73 -7.21 26.34 12.59
CA HIS A 73 -7.39 26.03 14.00
C HIS A 73 -7.20 24.53 14.32
N ALA A 74 -6.90 23.73 13.33
CA ALA A 74 -6.61 22.32 13.56
C ALA A 74 -5.26 22.12 14.25
N ASP A 75 -5.22 21.23 15.24
CA ASP A 75 -4.00 20.85 15.96
C ASP A 75 -3.05 20.06 15.05
N ALA A 76 -3.62 19.23 14.16
CA ALA A 76 -2.88 18.41 13.22
C ALA A 76 -3.71 18.05 11.99
N LEU A 77 -3.00 17.75 10.91
CA LEU A 77 -3.50 17.13 9.68
C LEU A 77 -2.84 15.76 9.51
N PHE A 78 -3.64 14.75 9.28
CA PHE A 78 -3.20 13.45 8.80
C PHE A 78 -3.67 13.26 7.36
N LEU A 79 -2.74 12.93 6.47
CA LEU A 79 -3.02 12.44 5.13
C LEU A 79 -2.39 11.06 4.99
N ASN A 80 -3.20 10.05 4.65
CA ASN A 80 -2.65 8.72 4.38
C ASN A 80 -1.78 8.76 3.13
N GLY A 81 -0.62 8.12 3.16
CA GLY A 81 0.27 8.02 2.02
C GLY A 81 -0.17 6.94 1.04
N TYR A 82 0.33 7.01 -0.20
CA TYR A 82 -0.06 6.16 -1.32
C TYR A 82 0.04 4.67 -1.00
N ASN A 83 1.22 4.17 -0.71
CA ASN A 83 1.41 2.77 -0.39
C ASN A 83 1.80 2.55 1.08
N SER A 84 1.95 1.30 1.47
CA SER A 84 2.30 0.93 2.84
C SER A 84 3.62 1.55 3.34
N TRP A 85 4.56 1.90 2.45
CA TRP A 85 5.86 2.50 2.79
C TRP A 85 5.85 4.02 2.86
N THR A 86 4.82 4.68 2.27
CA THR A 86 4.75 6.13 2.21
C THR A 86 4.54 6.74 3.59
N ASP A 87 5.30 7.78 3.91
CA ASP A 87 5.21 8.51 5.18
C ASP A 87 3.77 8.94 5.51
N SER A 88 3.26 8.46 6.65
CA SER A 88 1.87 8.66 7.07
C SER A 88 1.77 8.89 8.58
N TRP A 89 1.77 10.14 8.98
CA TRP A 89 1.67 10.56 10.37
C TRP A 89 1.12 11.98 10.47
N GLU A 90 0.62 12.36 11.65
CA GLU A 90 0.07 13.70 11.89
C GLU A 90 1.15 14.79 11.79
N ARG A 91 0.87 15.81 10.99
CA ARG A 91 1.71 16.99 10.79
C ARG A 91 0.93 18.27 11.07
N SER A 92 1.63 19.37 11.28
CA SER A 92 0.96 20.68 11.24
C SER A 92 0.37 20.90 9.83
N PRO A 93 -0.86 21.45 9.73
CA PRO A 93 -1.39 21.86 8.42
C PRO A 93 -0.51 22.89 7.69
N ARG A 94 0.37 23.58 8.40
CA ARG A 94 1.34 24.53 7.82
C ARG A 94 2.65 23.87 7.37
N ALA A 95 2.82 22.55 7.59
CA ALA A 95 4.04 21.88 7.18
C ALA A 95 4.14 21.78 5.65
N ASN A 96 5.33 21.45 5.18
CA ASN A 96 5.51 20.94 3.81
C ASN A 96 5.78 19.43 3.88
N MET A 97 5.62 18.75 2.76
CA MET A 97 6.01 17.35 2.62
C MET A 97 7.40 17.21 2.00
N HIS A 98 8.07 16.11 2.38
CA HIS A 98 9.19 15.63 1.62
C HIS A 98 8.71 15.05 0.28
N GLY A 99 9.56 15.13 -0.75
CA GLY A 99 9.26 14.60 -2.06
C GLY A 99 10.43 14.75 -3.02
N LEU A 100 10.24 14.35 -4.27
CA LEU A 100 11.28 14.40 -5.31
C LEU A 100 11.35 15.75 -6.04
N TRP A 101 10.58 16.75 -5.61
CA TRP A 101 10.45 18.05 -6.31
C TRP A 101 11.77 18.77 -6.56
N GLY A 102 12.77 18.60 -5.69
CA GLY A 102 14.12 19.16 -5.84
C GLY A 102 15.12 18.22 -6.53
N THR A 103 14.71 17.00 -6.88
CA THR A 103 15.59 15.98 -7.45
C THR A 103 15.58 16.07 -8.98
N PRO A 104 16.78 16.20 -9.64
CA PRO A 104 16.83 16.23 -11.10
C PRO A 104 16.15 15.00 -11.74
N ARG A 105 15.35 15.21 -12.78
CA ARG A 105 14.62 14.13 -13.49
C ARG A 105 15.54 13.02 -14.02
N SER A 106 16.78 13.36 -14.38
CA SER A 106 17.80 12.37 -14.79
C SER A 106 18.20 11.41 -13.66
N ILE A 107 18.21 11.89 -12.41
CA ILE A 107 18.47 11.04 -11.23
C ILE A 107 17.24 10.21 -10.92
N VAL A 108 16.04 10.83 -10.92
CA VAL A 108 14.77 10.12 -10.71
C VAL A 108 14.63 8.97 -11.70
N GLY A 109 14.79 9.22 -12.99
CA GLY A 109 14.66 8.20 -14.03
C GLY A 109 15.75 7.11 -13.99
N ARG A 110 17.01 7.50 -13.67
CA ARG A 110 18.12 6.52 -13.58
C ARG A 110 17.94 5.51 -12.44
N TRP A 111 17.42 5.96 -11.31
CA TRP A 111 17.26 5.14 -10.10
C TRP A 111 15.81 4.74 -9.86
N VAL A 112 14.90 5.10 -10.76
CA VAL A 112 13.45 4.79 -10.69
C VAL A 112 12.87 5.18 -9.32
N LEU A 113 13.24 6.36 -8.83
CA LEU A 113 12.90 6.80 -7.48
C LEU A 113 11.42 7.10 -7.28
N ASP A 114 10.66 7.26 -8.36
CA ASP A 114 9.22 7.54 -8.36
C ASP A 114 8.34 6.29 -8.51
N ALA A 115 8.93 5.10 -8.57
CA ALA A 115 8.18 3.88 -8.86
C ALA A 115 7.31 3.42 -7.68
N SER A 116 7.85 3.44 -6.47
CA SER A 116 7.23 2.87 -5.27
C SER A 116 6.38 3.85 -4.46
N GLY A 117 6.43 5.16 -4.81
CA GLY A 117 5.71 6.21 -4.09
C GLY A 117 4.62 6.87 -4.91
N ASP A 118 4.02 7.91 -4.35
CA ASP A 118 3.01 8.75 -4.98
C ASP A 118 3.59 9.80 -5.96
N TYR A 119 4.90 9.92 -6.00
CA TYR A 119 5.64 10.95 -6.74
C TYR A 119 5.43 10.93 -8.25
N ARG A 120 4.95 9.82 -8.80
CA ARG A 120 4.57 9.68 -10.21
C ARG A 120 3.17 10.22 -10.50
N PHE A 121 2.28 10.16 -9.52
CA PHE A 121 0.84 10.37 -9.71
C PHE A 121 0.34 11.65 -9.05
N ALA A 122 0.93 12.04 -7.91
CA ALA A 122 0.58 13.26 -7.21
C ALA A 122 1.40 14.46 -7.71
N ARG A 123 0.76 15.62 -7.80
CA ARG A 123 1.47 16.88 -8.00
C ARG A 123 2.21 17.20 -6.71
N GLN A 124 3.53 17.26 -6.77
CA GLN A 124 4.36 17.65 -5.65
C GLN A 124 4.47 19.17 -5.56
N ASP A 125 4.19 19.71 -4.38
CA ASP A 125 4.31 21.14 -4.10
C ASP A 125 5.28 21.35 -2.91
N PRO A 126 6.40 22.08 -3.09
CA PRO A 126 7.36 22.31 -2.02
C PRO A 126 6.93 23.37 -1.01
N ARG A 127 5.85 24.11 -1.28
CA ARG A 127 5.40 25.20 -0.41
C ARG A 127 4.87 24.67 0.92
N PHE A 128 5.02 25.48 1.96
CA PHE A 128 4.39 25.22 3.25
C PHE A 128 2.86 25.34 3.13
N GLY A 129 2.13 24.41 3.80
CA GLY A 129 0.69 24.36 3.72
C GLY A 129 0.14 23.77 2.40
N HIS A 130 0.98 23.01 1.68
CA HIS A 130 0.59 22.26 0.49
C HIS A 130 1.07 20.82 0.62
N GLN A 131 0.27 19.99 1.28
CA GLN A 131 0.54 18.58 1.47
C GLN A 131 -0.35 17.76 0.55
N HIS A 132 0.04 16.50 0.31
CA HIS A 132 -0.78 15.56 -0.45
C HIS A 132 -0.82 14.19 0.22
N GLY A 133 -1.82 13.40 -0.11
CA GLY A 133 -2.02 12.03 0.37
C GLY A 133 -2.90 11.23 -0.57
N GLU A 134 -3.39 10.09 -0.09
CA GLU A 134 -4.15 9.12 -0.90
C GLU A 134 -5.34 8.57 -0.12
N GLY A 135 -6.50 8.58 -0.76
CA GLY A 135 -7.72 7.91 -0.30
C GLY A 135 -8.45 8.61 0.84
N TYR A 136 -7.82 8.84 1.98
CA TYR A 136 -8.44 9.51 3.14
C TYR A 136 -7.44 10.32 3.97
N GLY A 137 -8.00 11.23 4.76
CA GLY A 137 -7.28 12.02 5.76
C GLY A 137 -8.20 12.54 6.85
N TYR A 138 -7.65 13.22 7.83
CA TYR A 138 -8.45 13.90 8.86
C TYR A 138 -7.73 15.13 9.43
N LEU A 139 -8.53 16.09 9.91
CA LEU A 139 -8.08 17.16 10.79
C LEU A 139 -8.38 16.80 12.24
N ARG A 140 -7.45 17.12 13.13
CA ARG A 140 -7.60 16.91 14.57
C ARG A 140 -7.87 18.21 15.29
N PHE A 141 -8.84 18.16 16.22
CA PHE A 141 -9.22 19.23 17.14
C PHE A 141 -9.34 18.61 18.55
N GLY A 142 -8.28 18.62 19.34
CA GLY A 142 -8.20 17.90 20.60
C GLY A 142 -8.43 16.40 20.46
N GLN A 143 -9.53 15.88 20.97
CA GLN A 143 -9.91 14.47 20.85
C GLN A 143 -10.82 14.19 19.65
N ALA A 144 -11.37 15.22 19.03
CA ALA A 144 -12.23 15.10 17.87
C ALA A 144 -11.42 15.15 16.57
N VAL A 145 -11.96 14.51 15.54
CA VAL A 145 -11.45 14.60 14.17
C VAL A 145 -12.59 14.89 13.19
N SER A 146 -12.25 15.63 12.12
CA SER A 146 -13.06 15.73 10.92
C SER A 146 -12.37 14.90 9.83
N LEU A 147 -12.87 13.69 9.58
CA LEU A 147 -12.35 12.75 8.60
C LEU A 147 -12.99 13.01 7.23
N PHE A 148 -12.21 12.97 6.19
CA PHE A 148 -12.62 13.03 4.79
C PHE A 148 -11.96 11.90 4.00
N GLY A 149 -12.71 11.26 3.10
CA GLY A 149 -12.17 10.14 2.32
C GLY A 149 -13.05 9.75 1.15
N GLU A 150 -12.46 9.09 0.18
CA GLU A 150 -13.15 8.49 -0.94
C GLU A 150 -13.47 7.02 -0.62
N CYS A 151 -14.70 6.56 -0.92
CA CYS A 151 -15.20 5.26 -0.45
C CYS A 151 -15.02 4.13 -1.47
N ARG A 152 -14.65 4.41 -2.71
CA ARG A 152 -14.61 3.42 -3.81
C ARG A 152 -13.23 3.36 -4.49
N PRO A 153 -12.16 2.99 -3.75
CA PRO A 153 -10.80 2.90 -4.32
C PRO A 153 -10.70 1.84 -5.43
N ASP A 154 -11.62 0.90 -5.47
CA ASP A 154 -11.76 -0.14 -6.49
C ASP A 154 -12.19 0.39 -7.87
N THR A 155 -12.73 1.61 -7.94
CA THR A 155 -13.15 2.26 -9.20
C THR A 155 -12.25 3.42 -9.62
N GLY A 156 -11.15 3.66 -8.90
CA GLY A 156 -10.14 4.68 -9.19
C GLY A 156 -9.43 5.14 -7.92
N LEU A 157 -8.10 5.30 -7.98
CA LEU A 157 -7.33 5.85 -6.87
C LEU A 157 -7.58 7.35 -6.73
N THR A 158 -7.44 7.86 -5.51
CA THR A 158 -7.80 9.25 -5.17
C THR A 158 -6.65 9.95 -4.48
N VAL A 159 -6.09 10.96 -5.14
CA VAL A 159 -5.07 11.83 -4.55
C VAL A 159 -5.76 12.97 -3.80
N ILE A 160 -5.26 13.27 -2.60
CA ILE A 160 -5.73 14.35 -1.77
C ILE A 160 -4.71 15.48 -1.80
N TYR A 161 -5.17 16.72 -1.93
CA TYR A 161 -4.35 17.92 -1.87
C TYR A 161 -4.88 18.87 -0.80
N GLU A 162 -4.00 19.33 0.05
CA GLU A 162 -4.25 20.43 0.99
C GLU A 162 -3.85 21.76 0.37
N ASP A 163 -4.64 22.78 0.61
CA ASP A 163 -4.27 24.19 0.43
C ASP A 163 -4.61 24.97 1.70
N PHE A 164 -3.58 25.23 2.51
CA PHE A 164 -3.72 25.94 3.77
C PHE A 164 -4.14 27.39 3.57
N SER A 165 -3.71 28.04 2.47
CA SER A 165 -4.04 29.44 2.21
C SER A 165 -5.51 29.64 1.85
N GLU A 166 -6.08 28.70 1.11
CA GLU A 166 -7.49 28.69 0.72
C GLU A 166 -8.38 27.99 1.76
N ASN A 167 -7.79 27.40 2.80
CA ASN A 167 -8.48 26.64 3.85
C ASN A 167 -9.32 25.49 3.27
N THR A 168 -8.74 24.75 2.30
CA THR A 168 -9.42 23.68 1.56
C THR A 168 -8.62 22.38 1.50
N VAL A 169 -9.35 21.29 1.34
CA VAL A 169 -8.82 19.99 0.95
C VAL A 169 -9.56 19.52 -0.30
N SER A 170 -8.83 19.07 -1.31
CA SER A 170 -9.38 18.54 -2.55
C SER A 170 -9.05 17.06 -2.72
N LEU A 171 -10.05 16.23 -3.00
CA LEU A 171 -9.93 14.81 -3.28
C LEU A 171 -10.14 14.61 -4.78
N GLN A 172 -9.08 14.28 -5.51
CA GLN A 172 -9.09 14.08 -6.95
C GLN A 172 -9.01 12.58 -7.28
N LYS A 173 -10.11 12.02 -7.75
CA LYS A 173 -10.23 10.63 -8.17
C LYS A 173 -9.97 10.46 -9.65
N GLU A 174 -9.28 9.38 -10.01
CA GLU A 174 -9.11 8.96 -11.41
C GLU A 174 -10.45 8.58 -12.04
N GLY A 175 -10.67 9.03 -13.26
CA GLY A 175 -11.81 8.57 -14.06
C GLY A 175 -11.61 7.16 -14.61
N PRO A 176 -12.67 6.52 -15.15
CA PRO A 176 -12.55 5.28 -15.91
C PRO A 176 -11.59 5.44 -17.09
N ASN A 177 -10.69 4.48 -17.29
CA ASN A 177 -9.72 4.50 -18.40
C ASN A 177 -10.33 3.94 -19.70
N ARG A 178 -11.59 4.29 -19.96
CA ARG A 178 -12.35 3.94 -21.16
C ARG A 178 -13.35 5.03 -21.47
N PRO A 179 -13.82 5.13 -22.72
CA PRO A 179 -14.98 5.95 -23.03
C PRO A 179 -16.23 5.43 -22.29
N LEU A 180 -17.06 6.36 -21.83
CA LEU A 180 -18.43 6.09 -21.41
C LEU A 180 -19.33 6.29 -22.63
N ALA A 181 -20.28 5.36 -22.82
CA ALA A 181 -21.27 5.46 -23.90
C ALA A 181 -22.35 6.50 -23.55
N ALA A 182 -23.00 7.06 -24.57
CA ALA A 182 -24.19 7.88 -24.39
C ALA A 182 -25.26 7.19 -23.55
N GLY A 183 -25.74 7.83 -22.48
CA GLY A 183 -26.72 7.30 -21.54
C GLY A 183 -26.16 6.27 -20.54
N GLU A 184 -24.84 6.06 -20.49
CA GLU A 184 -24.22 5.20 -19.48
C GLU A 184 -24.06 5.97 -18.15
N ARG A 185 -25.00 5.79 -17.22
CA ARG A 185 -24.92 6.39 -15.89
C ARG A 185 -23.87 5.70 -15.02
N VAL A 186 -22.85 6.45 -14.59
CA VAL A 186 -21.73 5.93 -13.80
C VAL A 186 -21.51 6.78 -12.54
N GLU A 187 -21.32 6.10 -11.39
CA GLU A 187 -20.82 6.74 -10.16
C GLU A 187 -19.31 6.97 -10.28
N ILE A 188 -18.89 8.22 -10.28
CA ILE A 188 -17.47 8.60 -10.49
C ILE A 188 -16.75 9.01 -9.22
N LEU A 189 -17.48 9.34 -8.14
CA LEU A 189 -16.89 9.72 -6.86
C LEU A 189 -17.88 9.47 -5.72
N THR A 190 -17.41 8.90 -4.60
CA THR A 190 -18.15 8.76 -3.35
C THR A 190 -17.35 9.35 -2.21
N LEU A 191 -17.68 10.58 -1.83
CA LEU A 191 -17.03 11.29 -0.73
C LEU A 191 -17.71 10.98 0.59
N ALA A 192 -16.94 10.62 1.62
CA ALA A 192 -17.38 10.58 3.01
C ALA A 192 -16.77 11.73 3.81
N LEU A 193 -17.60 12.39 4.64
CA LEU A 193 -17.19 13.39 5.64
C LEU A 193 -17.78 12.97 6.98
N VAL A 194 -16.90 12.61 7.93
CA VAL A 194 -17.31 12.00 9.20
C VAL A 194 -16.66 12.73 10.36
N GLU A 195 -17.46 13.11 11.36
CA GLU A 195 -16.98 13.73 12.60
C GLU A 195 -17.05 12.74 13.77
N GLY A 196 -16.11 12.85 14.71
CA GLY A 196 -16.11 12.03 15.93
C GLY A 196 -14.73 11.94 16.57
N THR A 197 -14.53 10.94 17.44
CA THR A 197 -13.18 10.53 17.84
C THR A 197 -12.50 9.82 16.68
N LEU A 198 -11.17 9.77 16.63
CA LEU A 198 -10.47 9.09 15.52
C LEU A 198 -10.98 7.65 15.32
N HIS A 199 -11.16 6.91 16.43
CA HIS A 199 -11.67 5.53 16.36
C HIS A 199 -13.09 5.46 15.77
N SER A 200 -14.03 6.28 16.28
CA SER A 200 -15.42 6.24 15.81
C SER A 200 -15.57 6.75 14.38
N ALA A 201 -14.88 7.83 14.02
CA ALA A 201 -14.93 8.40 12.68
C ALA A 201 -14.32 7.44 11.63
N PHE A 202 -13.19 6.82 11.95
CA PHE A 202 -12.55 5.86 11.05
C PHE A 202 -13.37 4.57 10.91
N ALA A 203 -13.92 4.03 12.01
CA ALA A 203 -14.81 2.87 11.95
C ALA A 203 -16.05 3.16 11.09
N ARG A 204 -16.65 4.34 11.23
CA ARG A 204 -17.77 4.78 10.40
C ARG A 204 -17.38 4.92 8.92
N TYR A 205 -16.21 5.48 8.63
CA TYR A 205 -15.72 5.57 7.25
C TYR A 205 -15.57 4.18 6.60
N VAL A 206 -14.98 3.22 7.31
CA VAL A 206 -14.82 1.84 6.83
C VAL A 206 -16.19 1.14 6.62
N GLU A 207 -17.17 1.42 7.49
CA GLU A 207 -18.55 0.95 7.33
C GLU A 207 -19.18 1.53 6.05
N LEU A 208 -19.03 2.84 5.79
CA LEU A 208 -19.51 3.51 4.58
C LEU A 208 -18.89 2.96 3.30
N MET A 209 -17.65 2.48 3.36
CA MET A 209 -16.99 1.75 2.27
C MET A 209 -17.57 0.34 2.06
N GLY A 210 -18.42 -0.16 2.98
CA GLY A 210 -18.92 -1.54 2.94
C GLY A 210 -17.87 -2.61 3.24
N ILE A 211 -16.75 -2.24 3.86
CA ILE A 211 -15.61 -3.12 4.10
C ILE A 211 -15.81 -3.88 5.42
N ARG A 212 -15.42 -5.17 5.39
CA ARG A 212 -15.31 -6.01 6.59
C ARG A 212 -13.88 -6.55 6.67
N ARG A 213 -13.26 -6.35 7.83
CA ARG A 213 -11.94 -6.93 8.12
C ARG A 213 -11.98 -8.45 8.04
N ARG A 214 -10.95 -9.03 7.47
CA ARG A 214 -10.75 -10.49 7.51
C ARG A 214 -10.35 -10.94 8.91
N SER A 215 -10.86 -12.10 9.32
CA SER A 215 -10.56 -12.65 10.64
C SER A 215 -9.13 -13.23 10.67
N ALA A 216 -8.34 -12.79 11.63
CA ALA A 216 -7.02 -13.33 11.90
C ALA A 216 -6.66 -13.14 13.38
N PHE A 217 -5.70 -13.94 13.86
CA PHE A 217 -5.10 -13.78 15.17
C PHE A 217 -3.87 -12.86 15.09
N PRO A 218 -3.52 -12.13 16.15
CA PRO A 218 -2.20 -11.53 16.28
C PRO A 218 -1.12 -12.58 16.07
N LEU A 219 0.05 -12.17 15.59
CA LEU A 219 1.16 -13.10 15.43
C LEU A 219 2.47 -12.58 16.06
N VAL A 220 3.31 -13.52 16.45
CA VAL A 220 4.66 -13.29 16.95
C VAL A 220 5.60 -14.20 16.18
N GLY A 221 6.79 -13.72 15.82
CA GLY A 221 7.65 -14.58 15.06
C GLY A 221 8.99 -14.04 14.63
N PHE A 222 9.55 -14.76 13.71
CA PHE A 222 10.84 -14.50 13.09
C PHE A 222 10.67 -14.30 11.59
N THR A 223 11.45 -13.35 11.03
CA THR A 223 11.65 -13.21 9.59
C THR A 223 13.14 -13.15 9.27
N SER A 224 13.57 -13.80 8.20
CA SER A 224 14.99 -13.97 7.88
C SER A 224 15.67 -12.70 7.34
N TRP A 225 14.90 -11.66 6.92
CA TRP A 225 15.42 -10.52 6.14
C TRP A 225 16.57 -9.79 6.83
N TYR A 226 16.35 -9.13 7.95
CA TYR A 226 17.36 -8.28 8.59
C TYR A 226 18.52 -9.03 9.26
N ARG A 227 18.43 -10.37 9.32
CA ARG A 227 19.52 -11.20 9.79
C ARG A 227 20.44 -11.62 8.66
N HIS A 228 19.87 -12.00 7.52
CA HIS A 228 20.61 -12.63 6.43
C HIS A 228 20.48 -11.89 5.10
N TYR A 229 19.50 -10.99 4.97
CA TYR A 229 19.09 -10.44 3.67
C TYR A 229 18.85 -11.57 2.67
N GLY A 230 19.29 -11.43 1.42
CA GLY A 230 19.18 -12.48 0.41
C GLY A 230 20.18 -13.65 0.56
N ASP A 231 20.98 -13.71 1.63
CA ASP A 231 21.99 -14.79 1.83
C ASP A 231 21.48 -15.88 2.78
N ILE A 232 20.39 -16.55 2.36
CA ILE A 232 19.74 -17.64 3.08
C ILE A 232 19.94 -18.99 2.38
N ASP A 233 20.03 -20.05 3.16
CA ASP A 233 19.98 -21.44 2.71
C ASP A 233 19.24 -22.34 3.74
N ALA A 234 18.90 -23.57 3.35
CA ALA A 234 18.18 -24.49 4.20
C ALA A 234 18.89 -24.77 5.55
N ALA A 235 20.24 -24.81 5.55
CA ALA A 235 21.01 -25.07 6.76
C ALA A 235 20.98 -23.89 7.72
N THR A 236 21.07 -22.66 7.19
CA THR A 236 20.98 -21.43 7.96
C THR A 236 19.60 -21.26 8.57
N LEU A 237 18.54 -21.42 7.77
CA LEU A 237 17.17 -21.35 8.27
C LEU A 237 16.89 -22.42 9.35
N LYS A 238 17.42 -23.63 9.19
CA LYS A 238 17.27 -24.69 10.19
C LYS A 238 17.95 -24.36 11.52
N ARG A 239 19.10 -23.68 11.50
CA ARG A 239 19.77 -23.20 12.71
C ARG A 239 18.95 -22.15 13.45
N ASP A 240 18.39 -21.17 12.70
CA ASP A 240 17.54 -20.14 13.29
C ASP A 240 16.23 -20.72 13.82
N LEU A 241 15.64 -21.69 13.11
CA LEU A 241 14.39 -22.35 13.49
C LEU A 241 14.47 -23.00 14.88
N VAL A 242 15.60 -23.60 15.26
CA VAL A 242 15.81 -24.18 16.59
C VAL A 242 15.66 -23.10 17.67
N GLY A 243 16.39 -21.98 17.56
CA GLY A 243 16.31 -20.92 18.55
C GLY A 243 14.93 -20.25 18.61
N VAL A 244 14.29 -20.07 17.45
CA VAL A 244 12.94 -19.49 17.38
C VAL A 244 11.90 -20.40 18.02
N SER A 245 11.93 -21.71 17.74
CA SER A 245 11.00 -22.65 18.35
C SER A 245 11.20 -22.78 19.88
N ASP A 246 12.46 -22.82 20.33
CA ASP A 246 12.78 -22.90 21.75
C ASP A 246 12.23 -21.70 22.53
N VAL A 247 12.33 -20.49 21.99
CA VAL A 247 11.83 -19.27 22.65
C VAL A 247 10.31 -19.14 22.54
N LEU A 248 9.74 -19.23 21.33
CA LEU A 248 8.31 -18.97 21.13
C LEU A 248 7.40 -20.03 21.73
N LEU A 249 7.88 -21.28 21.83
CA LEU A 249 7.07 -22.39 22.37
C LEU A 249 7.35 -22.68 23.86
N ALA A 250 8.35 -22.05 24.46
CA ALA A 250 8.60 -22.17 25.91
C ALA A 250 7.42 -21.61 26.73
N GLN A 251 6.79 -20.54 26.26
CA GLN A 251 5.61 -19.92 26.87
C GLN A 251 4.61 -19.53 25.76
N PRO A 252 3.81 -20.48 25.23
CA PRO A 252 2.86 -20.20 24.18
C PRO A 252 1.83 -19.13 24.62
N LEU A 253 1.61 -18.12 23.78
CA LEU A 253 0.61 -17.10 24.01
C LEU A 253 -0.74 -17.56 23.45
N GLU A 254 -1.77 -17.60 24.30
CA GLU A 254 -3.11 -17.99 23.86
C GLU A 254 -3.65 -16.98 22.83
N GLY A 255 -4.18 -17.49 21.70
CA GLY A 255 -4.76 -16.66 20.63
C GLY A 255 -3.74 -15.89 19.81
N VAL A 256 -2.45 -16.23 19.89
CA VAL A 256 -1.37 -15.64 19.09
C VAL A 256 -0.72 -16.73 18.24
N LEU A 257 -0.47 -16.45 16.96
CA LEU A 257 0.16 -17.38 16.02
C LEU A 257 1.68 -17.26 16.08
N PRO A 258 2.42 -18.35 16.41
CA PRO A 258 3.88 -18.37 16.32
C PRO A 258 4.32 -18.64 14.86
N VAL A 259 5.05 -17.71 14.24
CA VAL A 259 5.41 -17.74 12.82
C VAL A 259 6.93 -17.81 12.63
N PHE A 260 7.36 -18.60 11.64
CA PHE A 260 8.69 -18.52 11.06
C PHE A 260 8.56 -18.19 9.57
N GLN A 261 8.96 -16.98 9.19
CA GLN A 261 8.86 -16.49 7.82
C GLN A 261 10.21 -16.54 7.12
N VAL A 262 10.24 -17.19 5.96
CA VAL A 262 11.35 -17.11 5.00
C VAL A 262 11.11 -15.91 4.10
N ASP A 263 12.04 -14.96 4.14
CA ASP A 263 11.99 -13.74 3.32
C ASP A 263 12.73 -13.93 1.98
N ASP A 264 13.06 -12.86 1.25
CA ASP A 264 13.71 -12.90 -0.07
C ASP A 264 15.06 -13.66 -0.03
N GLY A 265 15.43 -14.27 -1.17
CA GLY A 265 16.71 -14.95 -1.38
C GLY A 265 16.62 -16.46 -1.66
N TYR A 266 15.44 -17.06 -1.64
CA TYR A 266 15.28 -18.49 -1.96
C TYR A 266 15.20 -18.78 -3.47
N ALA A 267 14.75 -17.80 -4.27
CA ALA A 267 14.63 -17.88 -5.72
C ALA A 267 14.97 -16.52 -6.35
N LYS A 268 15.19 -16.48 -7.66
CA LYS A 268 15.21 -15.22 -8.41
C LYS A 268 13.80 -14.63 -8.44
N VAL A 269 13.70 -13.30 -8.28
CA VAL A 269 12.40 -12.61 -8.30
C VAL A 269 11.71 -12.75 -9.66
N GLY A 270 10.53 -13.36 -9.64
CA GLY A 270 9.79 -13.79 -10.81
C GLY A 270 9.82 -15.30 -11.06
N ASP A 271 10.85 -16.02 -10.61
CA ASP A 271 11.00 -17.47 -10.80
C ASP A 271 10.54 -18.26 -9.56
N TRP A 272 9.38 -17.92 -9.02
CA TRP A 272 8.90 -18.29 -7.68
C TRP A 272 8.81 -19.80 -7.41
N THR A 273 8.62 -20.61 -8.44
CA THR A 273 8.54 -22.08 -8.30
C THR A 273 9.88 -22.79 -8.49
N GLN A 274 10.96 -22.02 -8.65
CA GLN A 274 12.30 -22.52 -8.94
C GLN A 274 13.31 -22.03 -7.88
N PRO A 275 13.26 -22.58 -6.63
CA PRO A 275 14.24 -22.23 -5.62
C PRO A 275 15.65 -22.63 -6.06
N ASP A 276 16.67 -21.88 -5.58
CA ASP A 276 18.07 -22.20 -5.86
C ASP A 276 18.41 -23.62 -5.35
N PRO A 277 18.71 -24.59 -6.25
CA PRO A 277 18.93 -25.98 -5.85
C PRO A 277 20.22 -26.18 -5.03
N ASN A 278 21.17 -25.24 -5.08
CA ASN A 278 22.37 -25.29 -4.25
C ASN A 278 22.09 -24.85 -2.82
N ARG A 279 21.17 -23.91 -2.65
CA ARG A 279 20.76 -23.37 -1.34
C ARG A 279 19.64 -24.23 -0.71
N PHE A 280 18.71 -24.72 -1.53
CA PHE A 280 17.54 -25.47 -1.12
C PHE A 280 17.42 -26.81 -1.87
N PRO A 281 18.37 -27.74 -1.67
CA PRO A 281 18.43 -28.99 -2.46
C PRO A 281 17.21 -29.90 -2.28
N ALA A 282 16.50 -29.81 -1.13
CA ALA A 282 15.26 -30.55 -0.88
C ALA A 282 13.99 -29.75 -1.25
N GLY A 283 14.15 -28.51 -1.78
CA GLY A 283 13.07 -27.62 -2.14
C GLY A 283 12.40 -26.93 -0.94
N MET A 284 11.52 -25.96 -1.24
CA MET A 284 10.87 -25.13 -0.21
C MET A 284 9.79 -25.89 0.57
N GLY A 285 9.23 -26.97 0.01
CA GLY A 285 8.31 -27.84 0.75
C GLY A 285 8.96 -28.48 1.99
N ALA A 286 10.23 -28.91 1.87
CA ALA A 286 10.99 -29.45 3.00
C ALA A 286 11.25 -28.38 4.08
N VAL A 287 11.49 -27.12 3.70
CA VAL A 287 11.64 -26.01 4.65
C VAL A 287 10.32 -25.78 5.40
N ALA A 288 9.19 -25.75 4.68
CA ALA A 288 7.88 -25.60 5.31
C ALA A 288 7.54 -26.78 6.24
N ASP A 289 7.93 -28.02 5.89
CA ASP A 289 7.78 -29.20 6.73
C ASP A 289 8.63 -29.12 8.01
N ASP A 290 9.88 -28.67 7.91
CA ASP A 290 10.75 -28.44 9.07
C ASP A 290 10.11 -27.42 10.03
N ILE A 291 9.59 -26.29 9.51
CA ILE A 291 8.92 -25.24 10.31
C ILE A 291 7.68 -25.80 11.01
N ARG A 292 6.81 -26.52 10.29
CA ARG A 292 5.61 -27.15 10.88
C ARG A 292 5.96 -28.18 11.93
N SER A 293 6.99 -28.98 11.66
CA SER A 293 7.46 -30.01 12.61
C SER A 293 8.03 -29.40 13.89
N ALA A 294 8.55 -28.17 13.81
CA ALA A 294 8.97 -27.39 14.96
C ALA A 294 7.80 -26.72 15.70
N GLY A 295 6.53 -26.90 15.27
CA GLY A 295 5.35 -26.32 15.91
C GLY A 295 5.02 -24.88 15.51
N LEU A 296 5.66 -24.34 14.47
CA LEU A 296 5.50 -22.98 14.01
C LEU A 296 4.69 -22.92 12.70
N VAL A 297 4.08 -21.77 12.43
CA VAL A 297 3.38 -21.49 11.18
C VAL A 297 4.39 -21.07 10.11
N PRO A 298 4.49 -21.79 8.96
CA PRO A 298 5.43 -21.45 7.92
C PRO A 298 4.94 -20.24 7.12
N GLY A 299 5.80 -19.20 7.03
CA GLY A 299 5.62 -17.99 6.24
C GLY A 299 6.61 -17.93 5.08
N LEU A 300 6.18 -17.36 3.94
CA LEU A 300 7.01 -17.16 2.75
C LEU A 300 6.78 -15.76 2.17
N TRP A 301 7.87 -15.09 1.79
CA TRP A 301 7.84 -13.84 1.06
C TRP A 301 7.81 -14.06 -0.45
N MET A 302 7.05 -13.23 -1.18
CA MET A 302 7.00 -13.20 -2.64
C MET A 302 6.69 -11.76 -3.12
N ALA A 303 7.16 -11.41 -4.34
CA ALA A 303 6.77 -10.20 -5.05
C ALA A 303 6.06 -10.58 -6.37
N PRO A 304 4.76 -10.95 -6.33
CA PRO A 304 4.10 -11.70 -7.40
C PRO A 304 3.95 -10.93 -8.72
N PHE A 305 3.99 -9.59 -8.69
CA PHE A 305 3.80 -8.73 -9.87
C PHE A 305 5.10 -8.13 -10.42
N VAL A 306 6.24 -8.66 -9.98
CA VAL A 306 7.57 -8.18 -10.37
C VAL A 306 8.44 -9.35 -10.84
N CYS A 307 9.27 -9.10 -11.86
CA CYS A 307 10.41 -9.96 -12.16
C CYS A 307 11.70 -9.13 -12.20
N GLU A 308 12.80 -9.73 -11.77
CA GLU A 308 14.12 -9.12 -11.90
C GLU A 308 14.75 -9.44 -13.27
N LYS A 309 15.68 -8.56 -13.72
CA LYS A 309 16.31 -8.67 -15.03
C LYS A 309 17.08 -9.99 -15.24
N GLU A 310 17.64 -10.55 -14.18
CA GLU A 310 18.38 -11.81 -14.23
C GLU A 310 17.51 -13.06 -14.04
N SER A 311 16.19 -12.93 -13.92
CA SER A 311 15.27 -14.06 -13.84
C SER A 311 15.06 -14.70 -15.22
N ARG A 312 14.66 -15.97 -15.22
CA ARG A 312 14.22 -16.66 -16.42
C ARG A 312 12.92 -16.06 -16.95
N THR A 313 12.01 -15.68 -16.06
CA THR A 313 10.77 -14.98 -16.39
C THR A 313 11.05 -13.75 -17.26
N PHE A 314 12.01 -12.90 -16.87
CA PHE A 314 12.39 -11.76 -17.70
C PHE A 314 13.03 -12.17 -19.03
N ALA A 315 13.91 -13.18 -19.04
CA ALA A 315 14.64 -13.57 -20.23
C ALA A 315 13.76 -14.27 -21.28
N GLU A 316 12.81 -15.09 -20.84
CA GLU A 316 12.00 -15.96 -21.69
C GLU A 316 10.65 -15.31 -22.07
N HIS A 317 10.13 -14.35 -21.27
CA HIS A 317 8.77 -13.80 -21.40
C HIS A 317 8.77 -12.26 -21.47
N GLN A 318 9.40 -11.70 -22.50
CA GLN A 318 9.42 -10.25 -22.74
C GLN A 318 8.03 -9.67 -23.06
N ASP A 319 7.08 -10.48 -23.48
CA ASP A 319 5.68 -10.20 -23.74
C ASP A 319 4.82 -10.12 -22.46
N TRP A 320 5.36 -10.57 -21.32
CA TRP A 320 4.70 -10.47 -20.01
C TRP A 320 4.94 -9.13 -19.33
N LEU A 321 5.92 -8.35 -19.81
CA LEU A 321 6.30 -7.09 -19.17
C LEU A 321 5.29 -5.99 -19.47
N LEU A 322 4.85 -5.28 -18.43
CA LEU A 322 4.10 -4.03 -18.60
C LEU A 322 4.94 -3.03 -19.40
N ARG A 323 4.34 -2.40 -20.41
CA ARG A 323 5.02 -1.43 -21.27
C ARG A 323 4.36 -0.07 -21.23
N ASP A 324 5.20 0.98 -21.30
CA ASP A 324 4.73 2.35 -21.43
C ASP A 324 4.24 2.65 -22.87
N SER A 325 3.70 3.83 -23.10
CA SER A 325 3.20 4.26 -24.42
C SER A 325 4.26 4.30 -25.52
N SER A 326 5.55 4.23 -25.16
CA SER A 326 6.67 4.12 -26.12
C SER A 326 7.12 2.68 -26.37
N GLY A 327 6.45 1.71 -25.76
CA GLY A 327 6.77 0.28 -25.85
C GLY A 327 7.92 -0.17 -24.94
N ARG A 328 8.42 0.67 -24.04
CA ARG A 328 9.50 0.32 -23.12
C ARG A 328 8.96 -0.41 -21.88
N PRO A 329 9.64 -1.47 -21.41
CA PRO A 329 9.28 -2.11 -20.15
C PRO A 329 9.27 -1.12 -18.99
N VAL A 330 8.26 -1.23 -18.14
CA VAL A 330 8.09 -0.38 -16.96
C VAL A 330 8.87 -0.97 -15.79
N MET A 331 9.82 -0.21 -15.27
CA MET A 331 10.55 -0.59 -14.06
C MET A 331 9.71 -0.27 -12.82
N SER A 332 9.58 -1.25 -11.93
CA SER A 332 8.93 -1.12 -10.62
C SER A 332 9.89 -0.69 -9.51
N GLY A 333 11.19 -0.67 -9.78
CA GLY A 333 12.22 -0.26 -8.82
C GLY A 333 13.61 -0.63 -9.28
N SER A 334 14.62 -0.14 -8.55
CA SER A 334 16.04 -0.44 -8.80
C SER A 334 16.57 -1.59 -7.93
N HIS A 335 15.68 -2.33 -7.26
CA HIS A 335 16.04 -3.48 -6.42
C HIS A 335 16.56 -4.64 -7.28
N TRP A 336 17.32 -5.55 -6.67
CA TRP A 336 17.93 -6.73 -7.31
C TRP A 336 18.77 -6.35 -8.54
N SER A 337 18.62 -7.06 -9.63
CA SER A 337 19.24 -6.72 -10.93
C SER A 337 18.43 -5.67 -11.74
N GLY A 338 17.43 -5.03 -11.11
CA GLY A 338 16.40 -4.16 -11.67
C GLY A 338 15.06 -4.87 -11.72
N GLY A 339 14.05 -4.33 -10.99
CA GLY A 339 12.69 -4.87 -10.94
C GLY A 339 11.84 -4.34 -12.08
N TYR A 340 11.09 -5.21 -12.77
CA TYR A 340 10.17 -4.87 -13.86
C TYR A 340 8.77 -5.33 -13.50
N ALA A 341 7.79 -4.47 -13.79
CA ALA A 341 6.38 -4.79 -13.57
C ALA A 341 5.88 -5.79 -14.62
N LEU A 342 5.13 -6.78 -14.17
CA LEU A 342 4.40 -7.72 -15.03
C LEU A 342 3.02 -7.14 -15.38
N ASP A 343 2.56 -7.37 -16.61
CA ASP A 343 1.22 -6.98 -17.06
C ASP A 343 0.16 -7.92 -16.49
N THR A 344 -0.50 -7.54 -15.41
CA THR A 344 -1.53 -8.34 -14.73
C THR A 344 -2.80 -8.55 -15.56
N GLN A 345 -2.93 -7.92 -16.71
CA GLN A 345 -4.03 -8.15 -17.65
C GLN A 345 -3.68 -9.20 -18.72
N ASN A 346 -2.40 -9.56 -18.86
CA ASN A 346 -1.96 -10.68 -19.70
C ASN A 346 -2.40 -12.02 -19.07
N PRO A 347 -3.15 -12.88 -19.78
CA PRO A 347 -3.61 -14.17 -19.26
C PRO A 347 -2.49 -15.09 -18.77
N ASP A 348 -1.35 -15.11 -19.47
CA ASP A 348 -0.21 -15.97 -19.14
C ASP A 348 0.46 -15.51 -17.83
N VAL A 349 0.54 -14.19 -17.61
CA VAL A 349 1.00 -13.61 -16.34
C VAL A 349 0.06 -14.01 -15.19
N ARG A 350 -1.24 -13.94 -15.41
CA ARG A 350 -2.25 -14.34 -14.40
C ARG A 350 -2.12 -15.82 -14.04
N GLU A 351 -1.91 -16.68 -15.04
CA GLU A 351 -1.65 -18.12 -14.82
C GLU A 351 -0.33 -18.33 -14.05
N HIS A 352 0.75 -17.65 -14.44
CA HIS A 352 2.04 -17.70 -13.74
C HIS A 352 1.94 -17.30 -12.28
N VAL A 353 1.27 -16.18 -11.99
CA VAL A 353 1.04 -15.69 -10.61
C VAL A 353 0.21 -16.71 -9.82
N SER A 354 -0.89 -17.19 -10.40
CA SER A 354 -1.76 -18.17 -9.75
C SER A 354 -1.03 -19.48 -9.45
N ALA A 355 -0.27 -20.02 -10.42
CA ALA A 355 0.51 -21.24 -10.24
C ALA A 355 1.61 -21.08 -9.17
N SER A 356 2.24 -19.90 -9.12
CA SER A 356 3.26 -19.58 -8.12
C SER A 356 2.70 -19.56 -6.69
N LEU A 357 1.57 -18.89 -6.50
CA LEU A 357 0.89 -18.81 -5.20
C LEU A 357 0.31 -20.17 -4.77
N ASP A 358 -0.29 -20.91 -5.71
CA ASP A 358 -0.80 -22.26 -5.45
C ASP A 358 0.34 -23.22 -5.05
N THR A 359 1.48 -23.11 -5.73
CA THR A 359 2.69 -23.89 -5.37
C THR A 359 3.14 -23.55 -3.96
N ALA A 360 3.25 -22.27 -3.61
CA ALA A 360 3.68 -21.86 -2.27
C ALA A 360 2.70 -22.32 -1.18
N ALA A 361 1.39 -22.10 -1.39
CA ALA A 361 0.39 -22.37 -0.36
C ALA A 361 -0.03 -23.84 -0.28
N ARG A 362 -0.29 -24.51 -1.42
CA ARG A 362 -0.82 -25.86 -1.47
C ARG A 362 0.26 -26.93 -1.54
N ILE A 363 1.23 -26.75 -2.48
CA ILE A 363 2.24 -27.79 -2.74
C ILE A 363 3.33 -27.75 -1.67
N TRP A 364 3.89 -26.58 -1.38
CA TRP A 364 4.90 -26.43 -0.34
C TRP A 364 4.30 -26.34 1.07
N GLY A 365 3.06 -25.84 1.19
CA GLY A 365 2.31 -25.80 2.43
C GLY A 365 2.60 -24.61 3.32
N PHE A 366 3.09 -23.51 2.79
CA PHE A 366 3.16 -22.23 3.52
C PHE A 366 1.76 -21.72 3.84
N LYS A 367 1.57 -21.16 5.03
CA LYS A 367 0.27 -20.69 5.54
C LYS A 367 0.17 -19.18 5.60
N LEU A 368 1.27 -18.48 5.78
CA LEU A 368 1.37 -17.03 5.67
C LEU A 368 2.17 -16.69 4.41
N LEU A 369 1.61 -15.86 3.53
CA LEU A 369 2.31 -15.31 2.38
C LEU A 369 2.45 -13.80 2.56
N LYS A 370 3.68 -13.32 2.74
CA LYS A 370 4.03 -11.90 2.67
C LYS A 370 4.18 -11.54 1.21
N LEU A 371 3.23 -10.75 0.68
CA LEU A 371 3.16 -10.38 -0.72
C LEU A 371 3.57 -8.92 -0.88
N ASP A 372 4.71 -8.71 -1.52
CA ASP A 372 5.39 -7.43 -1.55
C ASP A 372 5.39 -6.79 -2.94
N PHE A 373 5.74 -5.49 -3.03
CA PHE A 373 5.78 -4.72 -4.27
C PHE A 373 4.44 -4.73 -5.03
N LEU A 374 3.30 -4.83 -4.32
CA LEU A 374 1.98 -5.00 -4.92
C LEU A 374 1.56 -3.80 -5.78
N TYR A 375 2.08 -2.58 -5.51
CA TYR A 375 1.86 -1.40 -6.36
C TYR A 375 2.24 -1.63 -7.83
N ALA A 376 3.10 -2.61 -8.12
CA ALA A 376 3.55 -2.91 -9.47
C ALA A 376 2.40 -3.29 -10.41
N ALA A 377 1.29 -3.83 -9.89
CA ALA A 377 0.09 -4.14 -10.67
C ALA A 377 -0.65 -2.90 -11.20
N ALA A 378 -0.43 -1.73 -10.59
CA ALA A 378 -1.17 -0.50 -10.89
C ALA A 378 -0.27 0.68 -11.26
N MET A 379 0.87 0.42 -11.92
CA MET A 379 1.83 1.48 -12.26
C MET A 379 1.38 2.39 -13.41
N LEU A 380 0.51 1.90 -14.29
CA LEU A 380 -0.03 2.64 -15.44
C LEU A 380 -1.46 2.18 -15.71
N PRO A 381 -2.39 3.10 -16.04
CA PRO A 381 -3.69 2.73 -16.59
C PRO A 381 -3.50 2.02 -17.94
N HIS A 382 -4.12 0.86 -18.14
CA HIS A 382 -4.06 0.10 -19.39
C HIS A 382 -5.22 -0.89 -19.50
N ALA A 383 -5.38 -1.52 -20.67
CA ALA A 383 -6.44 -2.50 -20.94
C ALA A 383 -7.87 -1.99 -20.60
N GLY A 384 -8.12 -0.69 -20.75
CA GLY A 384 -9.42 -0.09 -20.44
C GLY A 384 -9.70 0.10 -18.94
N LYS A 385 -8.73 -0.16 -18.06
CA LYS A 385 -8.83 -0.02 -16.60
C LYS A 385 -7.94 1.10 -16.08
N ASN A 386 -8.42 1.85 -15.07
CA ASN A 386 -7.60 2.77 -14.30
C ASN A 386 -6.81 2.02 -13.21
N ARG A 387 -5.98 2.75 -12.44
CA ARG A 387 -5.10 2.12 -11.45
C ARG A 387 -5.86 1.46 -10.28
N GLY A 388 -6.97 2.06 -9.85
CA GLY A 388 -7.83 1.47 -8.80
C GLY A 388 -8.45 0.15 -9.24
N GLU A 389 -9.00 0.11 -10.47
CA GLU A 389 -9.55 -1.11 -11.07
C GLU A 389 -8.50 -2.20 -11.28
N LEU A 390 -7.29 -1.82 -11.75
CA LEU A 390 -6.16 -2.75 -11.90
C LEU A 390 -5.71 -3.33 -10.57
N MET A 391 -5.63 -2.51 -9.53
CA MET A 391 -5.24 -2.97 -8.20
C MET A 391 -6.27 -3.90 -7.61
N ALA A 392 -7.56 -3.55 -7.68
CA ALA A 392 -8.64 -4.40 -7.19
C ALA A 392 -8.63 -5.78 -7.87
N ASP A 393 -8.54 -5.81 -9.19
CA ASP A 393 -8.47 -7.03 -9.99
C ASP A 393 -7.22 -7.89 -9.65
N ALA A 394 -6.07 -7.25 -9.44
CA ALA A 394 -4.84 -7.94 -9.06
C ALA A 394 -4.93 -8.55 -7.65
N LEU A 395 -5.50 -7.83 -6.67
CA LEU A 395 -5.69 -8.36 -5.32
C LEU A 395 -6.72 -9.49 -5.27
N ASP A 396 -7.77 -9.43 -6.11
CA ASP A 396 -8.74 -10.52 -6.26
C ASP A 396 -8.11 -11.76 -6.92
N LEU A 397 -7.21 -11.57 -7.89
CA LEU A 397 -6.40 -12.64 -8.45
C LEU A 397 -5.58 -13.36 -7.38
N LEU A 398 -4.85 -12.61 -6.52
CA LEU A 398 -4.06 -13.19 -5.43
C LEU A 398 -4.94 -14.07 -4.53
N ARG A 399 -6.09 -13.55 -4.11
CA ARG A 399 -6.98 -14.28 -3.18
C ARG A 399 -7.60 -15.53 -3.81
N SER A 400 -7.98 -15.47 -5.08
CA SER A 400 -8.55 -16.63 -5.81
C SER A 400 -7.51 -17.72 -6.13
N SER A 401 -6.21 -17.40 -6.04
CA SER A 401 -5.11 -18.30 -6.39
C SER A 401 -4.63 -19.18 -5.25
N VAL A 402 -5.19 -19.04 -4.05
CA VAL A 402 -4.74 -19.80 -2.86
C VAL A 402 -5.90 -20.51 -2.17
N PRO A 403 -5.63 -21.60 -1.44
CA PRO A 403 -6.64 -22.25 -0.61
C PRO A 403 -7.24 -21.32 0.44
N GLU A 404 -8.50 -21.56 0.81
CA GLU A 404 -9.12 -20.91 1.95
C GLU A 404 -8.28 -21.12 3.22
N GLY A 405 -8.18 -20.08 4.06
CA GLY A 405 -7.36 -20.10 5.27
C GLY A 405 -5.87 -19.80 5.06
N THR A 406 -5.44 -19.51 3.81
CA THR A 406 -4.13 -18.90 3.59
C THR A 406 -4.17 -17.44 4.05
N LEU A 407 -3.20 -17.07 4.88
CA LEU A 407 -3.06 -15.72 5.43
C LEU A 407 -2.21 -14.86 4.50
N PHE A 408 -2.62 -13.63 4.27
CA PHE A 408 -1.85 -12.65 3.51
C PHE A 408 -1.34 -11.54 4.43
N ASP A 409 -0.07 -11.21 4.28
CA ASP A 409 0.54 -9.97 4.74
C ASP A 409 0.91 -9.15 3.51
N PHE A 410 0.20 -8.03 3.28
CA PHE A 410 0.43 -7.17 2.12
C PHE A 410 1.49 -6.11 2.41
N CYS A 411 2.41 -5.95 1.47
CA CYS A 411 3.47 -4.96 1.53
C CYS A 411 3.61 -4.24 0.18
N GLY A 412 4.05 -2.97 0.18
CA GLY A 412 4.12 -2.17 -1.05
C GLY A 412 2.77 -2.03 -1.77
N VAL A 413 1.66 -2.04 -1.06
CA VAL A 413 0.29 -1.94 -1.60
C VAL A 413 -0.26 -0.53 -1.39
N PRO A 414 -1.04 0.05 -2.34
CA PRO A 414 -1.89 1.19 -2.03
C PRO A 414 -2.80 0.85 -0.84
N VAL A 415 -2.61 1.56 0.29
CA VAL A 415 -3.14 1.11 1.59
C VAL A 415 -4.66 0.98 1.60
N VAL A 416 -5.36 1.93 0.97
CA VAL A 416 -6.84 1.89 0.90
C VAL A 416 -7.36 0.70 0.08
N SER A 417 -6.59 0.23 -0.91
CA SER A 417 -6.93 -0.95 -1.70
C SER A 417 -6.76 -2.26 -0.92
N ALA A 418 -5.98 -2.26 0.16
CA ALA A 418 -5.78 -3.43 1.03
C ALA A 418 -6.92 -3.65 2.03
N PHE A 419 -7.77 -2.64 2.27
CA PHE A 419 -8.84 -2.69 3.28
C PHE A 419 -9.77 -3.89 3.05
N GLY A 420 -9.86 -4.80 4.04
CA GLY A 420 -10.67 -6.00 3.99
C GLY A 420 -10.19 -7.11 3.03
N ARG A 421 -9.06 -6.94 2.33
CA ARG A 421 -8.55 -7.89 1.34
C ARG A 421 -7.41 -8.78 1.86
N CYS A 422 -6.75 -8.38 2.95
CA CYS A 422 -5.69 -9.14 3.61
C CYS A 422 -5.96 -9.26 5.12
N GLU A 423 -5.27 -10.19 5.74
CA GLU A 423 -5.30 -10.41 7.19
C GLU A 423 -4.36 -9.44 7.89
N TYR A 424 -3.16 -9.22 7.30
CA TYR A 424 -2.12 -8.32 7.81
C TYR A 424 -1.66 -7.38 6.70
N CYS A 425 -1.17 -6.20 7.08
CA CYS A 425 -0.61 -5.24 6.14
C CYS A 425 0.50 -4.43 6.78
N ARG A 426 1.62 -4.30 6.09
CA ARG A 426 2.69 -3.37 6.42
C ARG A 426 2.13 -1.94 6.48
N VAL A 427 2.50 -1.19 7.52
CA VAL A 427 1.99 0.17 7.74
C VAL A 427 3.06 1.26 7.70
N GLY A 428 4.31 0.89 7.44
CA GLY A 428 5.45 1.81 7.38
C GLY A 428 6.55 1.35 6.43
N CYS A 429 7.55 2.21 6.25
CA CYS A 429 8.79 1.83 5.58
C CYS A 429 9.50 0.72 6.36
N ASP A 430 10.49 0.08 5.73
CA ASP A 430 11.35 -0.87 6.41
C ASP A 430 12.03 -0.21 7.62
N VAL A 431 12.12 -0.96 8.72
CA VAL A 431 12.91 -0.56 9.88
C VAL A 431 14.38 -0.53 9.47
N GLY A 432 15.04 0.61 9.64
CA GLY A 432 16.48 0.71 9.40
C GLY A 432 17.28 0.12 10.56
N LEU A 433 18.50 -0.37 10.27
CA LEU A 433 19.47 -0.68 11.31
C LEU A 433 20.06 0.61 11.93
N ASP A 434 19.73 1.77 11.38
CA ASP A 434 20.08 3.11 11.82
C ASP A 434 18.83 3.83 12.37
N TRP A 435 19.04 4.73 13.35
CA TRP A 435 17.95 5.54 13.91
C TRP A 435 17.41 6.59 12.94
N ASN A 436 18.31 7.29 12.23
CA ASN A 436 17.97 8.36 11.32
C ASN A 436 18.20 7.94 9.86
N ASP A 437 17.56 8.66 8.96
CA ASP A 437 17.78 8.53 7.53
C ASP A 437 19.26 8.65 7.15
N THR A 438 19.69 7.83 6.23
CA THR A 438 20.99 7.97 5.59
C THR A 438 21.05 9.25 4.74
N LEU A 439 22.25 9.73 4.43
CA LEU A 439 22.42 10.97 3.67
C LEU A 439 21.72 10.92 2.31
N HIS A 440 21.81 9.80 1.60
CA HIS A 440 21.20 9.68 0.28
C HIS A 440 19.67 9.66 0.37
N MET A 441 19.08 9.05 1.40
CA MET A 441 17.64 9.08 1.66
C MET A 441 17.14 10.50 1.94
N ARG A 442 17.92 11.31 2.67
CA ARG A 442 17.61 12.72 2.89
C ARG A 442 17.65 13.55 1.60
N ILE A 443 18.60 13.27 0.70
CA ILE A 443 18.73 13.99 -0.57
C ILE A 443 17.55 13.67 -1.50
N THR A 444 17.11 12.42 -1.55
CA THR A 444 16.00 12.01 -2.39
C THR A 444 14.63 12.41 -1.82
N GLY A 445 14.53 12.60 -0.51
CA GLY A 445 13.35 13.17 0.17
C GLY A 445 12.06 12.37 0.09
N ARG A 446 12.09 11.09 -0.36
CA ARG A 446 10.92 10.22 -0.49
C ARG A 446 10.81 9.26 0.71
N GLU A 447 10.06 8.16 0.57
CA GLU A 447 9.95 7.13 1.61
C GLU A 447 11.36 6.79 2.13
N ARG A 448 11.59 7.12 3.38
CA ARG A 448 12.92 7.12 3.96
C ARG A 448 13.03 6.00 4.96
N VAL A 449 13.79 4.98 4.59
CA VAL A 449 14.05 3.82 5.45
C VAL A 449 14.87 4.25 6.65
N SER A 450 14.27 4.21 7.83
CA SER A 450 14.92 4.41 9.13
C SER A 450 13.98 3.98 10.26
N THR A 451 14.53 3.58 11.39
CA THR A 451 13.74 3.21 12.58
C THR A 451 12.81 4.35 13.03
N LYS A 452 13.28 5.58 12.96
CA LYS A 452 12.47 6.75 13.35
C LYS A 452 11.25 6.94 12.43
N ASN A 453 11.40 6.76 11.12
CA ASN A 453 10.28 6.89 10.19
C ASN A 453 9.30 5.72 10.32
N SER A 454 9.80 4.49 10.53
CA SER A 454 8.95 3.34 10.82
C SER A 454 8.08 3.59 12.05
N LEU A 455 8.66 4.07 13.17
CA LEU A 455 7.92 4.44 14.38
C LEU A 455 6.85 5.51 14.13
N HIS A 456 7.16 6.53 13.31
CA HIS A 456 6.19 7.57 12.98
C HIS A 456 5.00 7.00 12.20
N ASN A 457 5.28 6.12 11.23
CA ASN A 457 4.24 5.48 10.42
C ASN A 457 3.39 4.50 11.22
N THR A 458 4.01 3.69 12.09
CA THR A 458 3.30 2.75 12.97
C THR A 458 2.31 3.49 13.88
N LYS A 459 2.74 4.61 14.47
CA LYS A 459 1.86 5.47 15.28
C LYS A 459 0.79 6.17 14.44
N GLY A 460 1.18 6.71 13.28
CA GLY A 460 0.28 7.45 12.40
C GLY A 460 -0.86 6.58 11.86
N ARG A 461 -0.57 5.32 11.53
CA ARG A 461 -1.53 4.34 11.02
C ARG A 461 -2.08 3.38 12.09
N ALA A 462 -1.87 3.67 13.38
CA ALA A 462 -2.37 2.83 14.47
C ALA A 462 -3.89 2.59 14.41
N HIS A 463 -4.66 3.55 13.94
CA HIS A 463 -6.12 3.46 13.80
C HIS A 463 -6.61 2.42 12.78
N LEU A 464 -5.73 1.92 11.89
CA LEU A 464 -6.03 0.85 10.95
C LEU A 464 -6.11 -0.52 11.65
N ASN A 465 -5.30 -0.69 12.72
CA ASN A 465 -5.13 -1.96 13.41
C ASN A 465 -6.45 -2.50 13.97
N GLY A 466 -6.83 -3.70 13.53
CA GLY A 466 -8.06 -4.35 13.97
C GLY A 466 -9.36 -3.80 13.33
N VAL A 467 -9.29 -2.73 12.53
CA VAL A 467 -10.44 -2.16 11.82
C VAL A 467 -10.46 -2.60 10.36
N THR A 468 -9.36 -2.46 9.64
CA THR A 468 -9.25 -2.83 8.22
C THR A 468 -8.49 -4.12 7.99
N PHE A 469 -7.42 -4.31 8.75
CA PHE A 469 -6.54 -5.48 8.82
C PHE A 469 -5.80 -5.45 10.18
N LEU A 470 -4.86 -6.36 10.42
CA LEU A 470 -3.92 -6.31 11.54
C LEU A 470 -2.61 -5.68 11.05
N ASN A 471 -2.12 -4.66 11.78
CA ASN A 471 -0.94 -3.90 11.38
C ASN A 471 0.34 -4.72 11.50
N ASP A 472 1.15 -4.71 10.43
CA ASP A 472 2.55 -5.11 10.42
C ASP A 472 3.45 -3.86 10.52
N PRO A 473 4.16 -3.64 11.65
CA PRO A 473 5.08 -2.52 11.83
C PRO A 473 6.48 -2.81 11.29
N ASP A 474 6.73 -4.00 10.75
CA ASP A 474 8.00 -4.63 10.42
C ASP A 474 8.60 -5.40 11.62
N VAL A 475 9.86 -5.17 11.96
CA VAL A 475 10.57 -5.93 13.00
C VAL A 475 11.05 -5.04 14.15
N PHE A 476 11.15 -5.62 15.32
CA PHE A 476 11.93 -5.06 16.43
C PHE A 476 13.28 -5.78 16.57
N PHE A 477 14.23 -5.15 17.27
CA PHE A 477 15.54 -5.70 17.56
C PHE A 477 15.83 -5.66 19.05
N LEU A 478 16.32 -6.77 19.61
CA LEU A 478 16.93 -6.82 20.95
C LEU A 478 18.47 -6.89 20.87
N ARG A 479 19.01 -7.40 19.75
CA ARG A 479 20.46 -7.54 19.51
C ARG A 479 21.20 -6.21 19.59
N ASN A 480 22.50 -6.26 19.91
CA ASN A 480 23.34 -5.09 20.15
C ASN A 480 24.18 -4.65 18.92
N ASP A 481 24.18 -5.42 17.84
CA ASP A 481 24.95 -5.16 16.62
C ASP A 481 24.23 -4.25 15.61
N VAL A 482 23.11 -3.63 16.03
CA VAL A 482 22.43 -2.56 15.30
C VAL A 482 22.84 -1.19 15.85
N LYS A 483 22.78 -0.15 15.01
CA LYS A 483 23.13 1.23 15.40
C LYS A 483 21.99 1.92 16.16
N LEU A 484 21.33 1.19 17.05
CA LEU A 484 20.28 1.69 17.92
C LEU A 484 20.75 1.56 19.39
N SER A 485 20.53 2.61 20.18
CA SER A 485 20.75 2.52 21.63
C SER A 485 19.71 1.58 22.28
N ALA A 486 19.99 1.10 23.48
CA ALA A 486 19.04 0.26 24.24
C ALA A 486 17.67 0.95 24.41
N SER A 487 17.65 2.27 24.68
CA SER A 487 16.41 3.03 24.80
C SER A 487 15.65 3.14 23.45
N GLN A 488 16.35 3.22 22.32
CA GLN A 488 15.73 3.25 21.00
C GLN A 488 15.13 1.87 20.63
N ARG A 489 15.81 0.77 20.96
CA ARG A 489 15.28 -0.58 20.78
C ARG A 489 14.04 -0.83 21.66
N ALA A 490 14.10 -0.39 22.93
CA ALA A 490 12.95 -0.48 23.81
C ALA A 490 11.75 0.34 23.30
N LEU A 491 11.98 1.56 22.80
CA LEU A 491 10.93 2.39 22.21
C LEU A 491 10.31 1.76 20.96
N LEU A 492 11.12 1.10 20.12
CA LEU A 492 10.64 0.37 18.95
C LEU A 492 9.69 -0.76 19.37
N LEU A 493 10.15 -1.65 20.25
CA LEU A 493 9.33 -2.75 20.77
C LEU A 493 8.04 -2.26 21.47
N GLU A 494 8.13 -1.24 22.32
CA GLU A 494 6.96 -0.64 22.99
C GLU A 494 5.95 -0.10 21.97
N THR A 495 6.43 0.56 20.91
CA THR A 495 5.57 1.11 19.87
C THR A 495 4.85 0.00 19.10
N ASP A 496 5.57 -1.05 18.74
CA ASP A 496 5.03 -2.18 17.99
C ASP A 496 4.00 -2.96 18.84
N CYS A 497 4.30 -3.22 20.12
CA CYS A 497 3.36 -3.84 21.06
C CYS A 497 2.08 -3.02 21.27
N THR A 498 2.18 -1.68 21.19
CA THR A 498 1.05 -0.78 21.47
C THR A 498 0.15 -0.57 20.26
N HIS A 499 0.72 -0.54 19.04
CA HIS A 499 0.03 -0.05 17.85
C HIS A 499 -0.11 -1.07 16.73
N ALA A 500 0.43 -2.29 16.91
CA ALA A 500 0.40 -3.34 15.90
C ALA A 500 -0.12 -4.67 16.45
N SER A 501 -0.29 -5.64 15.56
CA SER A 501 -0.72 -7.00 15.91
C SER A 501 0.22 -8.07 15.33
N MET A 502 1.29 -7.64 14.66
CA MET A 502 2.44 -8.47 14.30
C MET A 502 3.65 -8.02 15.10
N LEU A 503 4.29 -8.96 15.80
CA LEU A 503 5.54 -8.75 16.52
C LEU A 503 6.59 -9.67 15.95
N MET A 504 7.31 -9.21 14.94
CA MET A 504 8.35 -9.96 14.25
C MET A 504 9.74 -9.47 14.64
N THR A 505 10.71 -10.36 14.62
CA THR A 505 12.13 -10.02 14.77
C THR A 505 12.99 -10.80 13.77
N SER A 506 14.19 -10.31 13.52
CA SER A 506 15.23 -11.01 12.78
C SER A 506 16.45 -11.32 13.65
N ASP A 507 16.28 -11.34 14.95
CA ASP A 507 17.37 -11.63 15.89
C ASP A 507 17.67 -13.12 15.97
N ASP A 508 18.90 -13.48 16.33
CA ASP A 508 19.22 -14.82 16.78
C ASP A 508 18.66 -15.03 18.20
N MET A 509 17.47 -15.64 18.28
CA MET A 509 16.80 -15.82 19.57
C MET A 509 17.60 -16.70 20.57
N ARG A 510 18.58 -17.48 20.09
CA ARG A 510 19.49 -18.25 20.98
C ARG A 510 20.39 -17.33 21.80
N SER A 511 20.64 -16.11 21.33
CA SER A 511 21.50 -15.12 22.02
C SER A 511 20.71 -14.24 23.01
N TRP A 512 19.43 -14.46 23.20
CA TRP A 512 18.62 -13.63 24.11
C TRP A 512 18.84 -13.96 25.60
N ASP A 513 19.38 -15.13 25.91
CA ASP A 513 19.69 -15.57 27.28
C ASP A 513 21.10 -15.13 27.75
N GLU A 514 21.87 -14.45 26.90
CA GLU A 514 23.20 -13.90 27.20
C GLU A 514 23.13 -12.37 27.50
#